data_34b4ea21adeca3ca66ca674a010d34fb
#
_entry.id   34b4ea21adeca3ca66ca674a010d34fb
#
_cell.length_a   1.000
_cell.length_b   1.000
_cell.length_c   1.000
_cell.angle_alpha   90.00
_cell.angle_beta   90.00
_cell.angle_gamma   90.00
#
_symmetry.space_group_name_H-M   'P 1'
#
loop_
_entity.id
_entity.type
_entity.pdbx_description
1 polymer ?
#
loop_
_entity_poly.entity_id
_entity_poly.type
_entity_poly.pdbx_seq_one_letter_code
_entity_poly.pdbx_strand_id
1 'polypeptide(L)'
;ELALTGDFVSAGRAAEMGLINRVVPDGTALDAAKELAATICANGPLAVKVSKQVMAESADWSSDEMWEKQQALVMPVFTSEDAIEGATAFAEKRAPNWKGK
;
A
#
# COMPACT_ATOMS: atom_id res chain seq x y z
N GLU A 1 -17.96 -17.20 -7.15
CA GLU A 1 -18.49 -18.39 -6.47
C GLU A 1 -19.02 -18.00 -5.09
N LEU A 2 -18.22 -17.43 -4.20
CA LEU A 2 -18.65 -17.05 -2.84
C LEU A 2 -19.85 -16.10 -2.81
N ALA A 3 -19.89 -15.12 -3.71
CA ALA A 3 -20.98 -14.16 -3.78
C ALA A 3 -22.30 -14.76 -4.29
N LEU A 4 -22.22 -15.82 -5.09
CA LEU A 4 -23.38 -16.48 -5.69
C LEU A 4 -23.92 -17.63 -4.84
N THR A 5 -23.06 -18.35 -4.14
CA THR A 5 -23.46 -19.48 -3.29
C THR A 5 -23.81 -19.04 -1.86
N GLY A 6 -23.17 -17.99 -1.36
CA GLY A 6 -23.30 -17.55 0.02
C GLY A 6 -22.63 -18.51 1.03
N ASP A 7 -21.79 -19.42 0.56
CA ASP A 7 -21.14 -20.41 1.41
C ASP A 7 -20.11 -19.77 2.35
N PHE A 8 -20.01 -20.29 3.56
CA PHE A 8 -18.99 -19.86 4.52
C PHE A 8 -17.62 -20.39 4.11
N VAL A 9 -16.63 -19.52 4.16
CA VAL A 9 -15.23 -19.87 3.93
C VAL A 9 -14.42 -19.62 5.22
N SER A 10 -13.54 -20.57 5.57
CA SER A 10 -12.65 -20.39 6.71
C SER A 10 -11.60 -19.31 6.43
N ALA A 11 -11.09 -18.67 7.49
CA ALA A 11 -10.01 -17.67 7.37
C ALA A 11 -8.76 -18.23 6.66
N GLY A 12 -8.38 -19.48 6.97
CA GLY A 12 -7.28 -20.18 6.29
C GLY A 12 -7.52 -20.30 4.79
N ARG A 13 -8.71 -20.76 4.38
CA ARG A 13 -9.06 -20.88 2.97
C ARG A 13 -9.11 -19.53 2.27
N ALA A 14 -9.63 -18.50 2.94
CA ALA A 14 -9.66 -17.13 2.42
C ALA A 14 -8.23 -16.58 2.18
N ALA A 15 -7.28 -16.88 3.05
CA ALA A 15 -5.87 -16.53 2.86
C ALA A 15 -5.22 -17.29 1.70
N GLU A 16 -5.46 -18.60 1.59
CA GLU A 16 -4.97 -19.41 0.46
C GLU A 16 -5.45 -18.90 -0.90
N MET A 17 -6.69 -18.41 -0.97
CA MET A 17 -7.25 -17.83 -2.19
C MET A 17 -6.79 -16.39 -2.46
N GLY A 18 -6.06 -15.78 -1.54
CA GLY A 18 -5.66 -14.37 -1.66
C GLY A 18 -6.78 -13.37 -1.35
N LEU A 19 -7.90 -13.80 -0.76
CA LEU A 19 -9.00 -12.91 -0.38
C LEU A 19 -8.64 -12.03 0.82
N ILE A 20 -7.83 -12.55 1.74
CA ILE A 20 -7.29 -11.81 2.90
C ILE A 20 -5.77 -11.96 2.95
N ASN A 21 -5.10 -11.01 3.60
CA ASN A 21 -3.64 -10.98 3.63
C ASN A 21 -3.02 -11.83 4.74
N ARG A 22 -3.68 -11.94 5.90
CA ARG A 22 -3.15 -12.61 7.08
C ARG A 22 -4.25 -13.31 7.86
N VAL A 23 -3.91 -14.43 8.46
CA VAL A 23 -4.71 -15.12 9.47
C VAL A 23 -3.97 -14.98 10.80
N VAL A 24 -4.69 -14.61 11.84
CA VAL A 24 -4.14 -14.41 13.18
C VAL A 24 -5.04 -15.11 14.20
N PRO A 25 -4.57 -15.39 15.43
CA PRO A 25 -5.40 -15.98 16.47
C PRO A 25 -6.66 -15.17 16.76
N ASP A 26 -7.71 -15.84 17.19
CA ASP A 26 -8.98 -15.19 17.54
C ASP A 26 -8.77 -14.07 18.57
N GLY A 27 -9.45 -12.95 18.35
CA GLY A 27 -9.37 -11.75 19.19
C GLY A 27 -8.18 -10.84 18.92
N THR A 28 -7.19 -11.24 18.11
CA THR A 28 -5.97 -10.44 17.86
C THR A 28 -5.99 -9.67 16.53
N ALA A 29 -7.05 -9.76 15.75
CA ALA A 29 -7.14 -9.15 14.42
C ALA A 29 -6.94 -7.63 14.43
N LEU A 30 -7.48 -6.92 15.42
CA LEU A 30 -7.33 -5.48 15.54
C LEU A 30 -5.88 -5.06 15.81
N ASP A 31 -5.18 -5.78 16.68
CA ASP A 31 -3.79 -5.48 17.01
C ASP A 31 -2.88 -5.75 15.81
N ALA A 32 -3.06 -6.87 15.14
CA ALA A 32 -2.33 -7.17 13.90
C ALA A 32 -2.61 -6.16 12.78
N ALA A 33 -3.85 -5.67 12.67
CA ALA A 33 -4.20 -4.61 11.71
C ALA A 33 -3.51 -3.29 12.05
N LYS A 34 -3.43 -2.92 13.34
CA LYS A 34 -2.71 -1.73 13.80
C LYS A 34 -1.22 -1.82 13.53
N GLU A 35 -0.59 -2.99 13.73
CA GLU A 35 0.82 -3.22 13.40
C GLU A 35 1.07 -3.05 11.91
N LEU A 36 0.20 -3.60 11.06
CA LEU A 36 0.31 -3.40 9.62
C LEU A 36 0.15 -1.93 9.24
N ALA A 37 -0.84 -1.25 9.83
CA ALA A 37 -1.06 0.18 9.61
C ALA A 37 0.16 1.01 10.03
N ALA A 38 0.77 0.70 11.18
CA ALA A 38 1.99 1.36 11.65
C ALA A 38 3.15 1.18 10.66
N THR A 39 3.31 -0.04 10.11
CA THR A 39 4.31 -0.32 9.05
C THR A 39 4.06 0.53 7.81
N ILE A 40 2.81 0.70 7.38
CA ILE A 40 2.46 1.55 6.25
C ILE A 40 2.75 3.02 6.57
N CYS A 41 2.37 3.49 7.76
CA CYS A 41 2.58 4.87 8.22
C CYS A 41 4.06 5.24 8.41
N ALA A 42 4.95 4.27 8.54
CA ALA A 42 6.39 4.51 8.59
C ALA A 42 7.00 4.92 7.24
N ASN A 43 6.26 4.77 6.14
CA ASN A 43 6.68 5.17 4.80
C ASN A 43 6.20 6.59 4.46
N GLY A 44 6.82 7.21 3.47
CA GLY A 44 6.45 8.55 2.99
C GLY A 44 4.99 8.63 2.56
N PRO A 45 4.16 9.47 3.19
CA PRO A 45 2.70 9.45 2.99
C PRO A 45 2.29 9.78 1.55
N LEU A 46 3.01 10.67 0.87
CA LEU A 46 2.77 10.98 -0.53
C LEU A 46 3.04 9.77 -1.43
N ALA A 47 4.14 9.06 -1.19
CA ALA A 47 4.49 7.86 -1.92
C ALA A 47 3.45 6.74 -1.73
N VAL A 48 3.01 6.51 -0.49
CA VAL A 48 1.95 5.53 -0.17
C VAL A 48 0.64 5.88 -0.87
N LYS A 49 0.23 7.15 -0.82
CA LYS A 49 -0.99 7.63 -1.49
C LYS A 49 -0.95 7.39 -3.00
N VAL A 50 0.15 7.79 -3.65
CA VAL A 50 0.29 7.65 -5.11
C VAL A 50 0.41 6.18 -5.51
N SER A 51 1.16 5.37 -4.76
CA SER A 51 1.24 3.93 -5.02
C SER A 51 -0.14 3.27 -4.96
N LYS A 52 -0.96 3.60 -3.96
CA LYS A 52 -2.33 3.10 -3.86
C LYS A 52 -3.18 3.55 -5.04
N GLN A 53 -3.06 4.81 -5.47
CA GLN A 53 -3.77 5.34 -6.62
C GLN A 53 -3.40 4.59 -7.91
N VAL A 54 -2.11 4.41 -8.18
CA VAL A 54 -1.63 3.66 -9.35
C VAL A 54 -2.17 2.23 -9.34
N MET A 55 -2.10 1.53 -8.20
CA MET A 55 -2.64 0.17 -8.08
C MET A 55 -4.16 0.09 -8.33
N ALA A 56 -4.91 1.10 -7.87
CA ALA A 56 -6.36 1.11 -8.04
C ALA A 56 -6.81 1.45 -9.46
N GLU A 57 -6.10 2.34 -10.13
CA GLU A 57 -6.49 2.87 -11.44
C GLU A 57 -5.88 2.10 -12.62
N SER A 58 -4.71 1.48 -12.42
CA SER A 58 -3.94 0.85 -13.50
C SER A 58 -4.64 -0.30 -14.20
N ALA A 59 -5.60 -0.95 -13.54
CA ALA A 59 -6.39 -2.02 -14.15
C ALA A 59 -7.26 -1.54 -15.34
N ASP A 60 -7.62 -0.26 -15.34
CA ASP A 60 -8.45 0.37 -16.37
C ASP A 60 -7.62 1.10 -17.44
N TRP A 61 -6.30 1.07 -17.35
CA TRP A 61 -5.42 1.74 -18.30
C TRP A 61 -5.07 0.82 -19.47
N SER A 62 -5.08 1.38 -20.68
CA SER A 62 -4.54 0.66 -21.84
C SER A 62 -3.01 0.53 -21.74
N SER A 63 -2.46 -0.48 -22.40
CA SER A 63 -1.00 -0.71 -22.43
C SER A 63 -0.23 0.49 -22.99
N ASP A 64 -0.84 1.23 -23.91
CA ASP A 64 -0.21 2.38 -24.58
C ASP A 64 -0.17 3.62 -23.69
N GLU A 65 -1.16 3.78 -22.79
CA GLU A 65 -1.29 4.95 -21.89
C GLU A 65 -0.65 4.71 -20.51
N MET A 66 -0.43 3.46 -20.14
CA MET A 66 -0.06 3.05 -18.78
C MET A 66 1.16 3.81 -18.27
N TRP A 67 2.21 3.90 -19.08
CA TRP A 67 3.47 4.55 -18.67
C TRP A 67 3.31 6.06 -18.50
N GLU A 68 2.60 6.72 -19.39
CA GLU A 68 2.37 8.17 -19.31
C GLU A 68 1.52 8.52 -18.08
N LYS A 69 0.41 7.80 -17.86
CA LYS A 69 -0.46 8.00 -16.70
C LYS A 69 0.27 7.74 -15.38
N GLN A 70 1.02 6.63 -15.30
CA GLN A 70 1.81 6.32 -14.12
C GLN A 70 2.86 7.41 -13.87
N GLN A 71 3.59 7.84 -14.90
CA GLN A 71 4.64 8.83 -14.78
C GLN A 71 4.09 10.18 -14.29
N ALA A 72 2.94 10.60 -14.80
CA ALA A 72 2.27 11.83 -14.36
C ALA A 72 1.93 11.81 -12.86
N LEU A 73 1.54 10.66 -12.32
CA LEU A 73 1.23 10.49 -10.90
C LEU A 73 2.50 10.40 -10.02
N VAL A 74 3.53 9.73 -10.51
CA VAL A 74 4.72 9.38 -9.71
C VAL A 74 5.77 10.48 -9.70
N MET A 75 5.93 11.25 -10.79
CA MET A 75 6.95 12.30 -10.87
C MET A 75 6.87 13.35 -9.75
N PRO A 76 5.69 13.86 -9.33
CA PRO A 76 5.60 14.76 -8.19
C PRO A 76 6.11 14.16 -6.86
N VAL A 77 6.05 12.83 -6.71
CA VAL A 77 6.58 12.16 -5.51
C VAL A 77 8.09 12.27 -5.47
N PHE A 78 8.79 12.03 -6.58
CA PHE A 78 10.25 12.10 -6.65
C PHE A 78 10.82 13.51 -6.45
N THR A 79 10.03 14.53 -6.71
CA THR A 79 10.43 15.93 -6.52
C THR A 79 9.95 16.53 -5.20
N SER A 80 9.31 15.74 -4.35
CA SER A 80 8.74 16.18 -3.07
C SER A 80 9.81 16.40 -1.98
N GLU A 81 9.46 17.18 -0.96
CA GLU A 81 10.30 17.34 0.23
C GLU A 81 10.52 15.98 0.93
N ASP A 82 9.50 15.13 0.94
CA ASP A 82 9.58 13.79 1.53
C ASP A 82 10.53 12.87 0.77
N ALA A 83 10.67 13.01 -0.55
CA ALA A 83 11.68 12.25 -1.31
C ALA A 83 13.11 12.61 -0.90
N ILE A 84 13.36 13.91 -0.71
CA ILE A 84 14.67 14.41 -0.25
C ILE A 84 14.93 13.95 1.19
N GLU A 85 13.93 14.07 2.07
CA GLU A 85 14.02 13.61 3.46
C GLU A 85 14.30 12.11 3.54
N GLY A 86 13.58 11.31 2.75
CA GLY A 86 13.77 9.85 2.72
C GLY A 86 15.18 9.45 2.29
N ALA A 87 15.71 10.08 1.25
CA ALA A 87 17.07 9.84 0.78
C ALA A 87 18.12 10.26 1.84
N THR A 88 17.91 11.42 2.48
CA THR A 88 18.79 11.93 3.53
C THR A 88 18.77 11.04 4.77
N ALA A 89 17.57 10.70 5.25
CA ALA A 89 17.40 9.83 6.42
C ALA A 89 18.02 8.44 6.21
N PHE A 90 17.89 7.89 4.98
CA PHE A 90 18.54 6.63 4.63
C PHE A 90 20.08 6.73 4.67
N ALA A 91 20.64 7.78 4.10
CA ALA A 91 22.10 8.00 4.10
C ALA A 91 22.64 8.19 5.54
N GLU A 92 21.89 8.90 6.39
CA GLU A 92 22.22 9.18 7.78
C GLU A 92 21.86 8.05 8.75
N LYS A 93 21.23 6.98 8.27
CA LYS A 93 20.76 5.82 9.08
C LYS A 93 19.86 6.23 10.25
N ARG A 94 18.99 7.19 10.04
CA ARG A 94 17.97 7.64 10.99
C ARG A 94 16.56 7.43 10.48
N ALA A 95 15.58 7.51 11.35
CA ALA A 95 14.18 7.55 10.96
C ALA A 95 13.88 8.85 10.18
N PRO A 96 13.09 8.78 9.10
CA PRO A 96 12.65 9.96 8.36
C PRO A 96 11.59 10.75 9.13
N ASN A 97 11.53 12.06 8.87
CA ASN A 97 10.51 12.95 9.40
C ASN A 97 9.60 13.43 8.26
N TRP A 98 8.58 12.63 7.96
CA TRP A 98 7.67 12.88 6.87
C TRP A 98 6.80 14.12 7.08
N LYS A 99 6.62 14.93 6.04
CA LYS A 99 5.79 16.14 6.04
C LYS A 99 4.56 16.02 5.14
N GLY A 100 4.52 15.02 4.26
CA GLY A 100 3.42 14.79 3.33
C GLY A 100 3.41 15.72 2.12
N LYS A 101 4.53 16.29 1.76
CA LYS A 101 4.65 17.27 0.67
C LYS A 101 6.00 17.22 -0.03
#